data_4655b5d07d723c0af803057bf7a3cfdf
#
_entry.id   4655b5d07d723c0af803057bf7a3cfdf
#
_cell.length_a   1.000
_cell.length_b   1.000
_cell.length_c   1.000
_cell.angle_alpha   90.00
_cell.angle_beta   90.00
_cell.angle_gamma   90.00
#
_symmetry.space_group_name_H-M   'P 1'
#
loop_
_entity.id
_entity.type
_entity.pdbx_description
1 polymer ?
#
loop_
_entity_poly.entity_id
_entity_poly.type
_entity_poly.pdbx_seq_one_letter_code
_entity_poly.pdbx_strand_id
1 'polypeptide(L)'
;MKSQQLGVSVAIAVLVAAVFFVDVRTGLGFTPWLLYVIPLGLTYLIASVYSPLIVAALCIALMFVGYALSPPLVPPPIALTNRLFGTVTFLAIAGLIAAYKLLARRLSLLTDQLRQELFERTQDLGRAVRVLKAEMSIKSRDVSTLTGQELGRHLTDVLVVESRRLQEQFGQFEQEKVLSAEHRLEETRNELDRLTKQLEEFQRDLLSREPQ
;
A
#
# COMPACT_ATOMS: atom_id res chain seq x y z
N MET A 1 2.40 -0.18 -21.87
CA MET A 1 3.07 -0.07 -20.56
C MET A 1 4.60 -0.15 -20.65
N LYS A 2 5.23 -1.14 -21.32
CA LYS A 2 6.70 -1.26 -21.41
C LYS A 2 7.39 -0.06 -22.10
N SER A 3 6.81 0.49 -23.18
CA SER A 3 7.37 1.65 -23.90
C SER A 3 7.37 2.94 -23.05
N GLN A 4 6.36 3.13 -22.22
CA GLN A 4 6.24 4.29 -21.35
C GLN A 4 7.27 4.25 -20.21
N GLN A 5 7.53 3.07 -19.64
CA GLN A 5 8.59 2.89 -18.64
C GLN A 5 9.98 3.10 -19.23
N LEU A 6 10.20 2.65 -20.46
CA LEU A 6 11.46 2.89 -21.16
C LEU A 6 11.70 4.40 -21.37
N GLY A 7 10.68 5.15 -21.81
CA GLY A 7 10.77 6.59 -21.98
C GLY A 7 11.14 7.33 -20.69
N VAL A 8 10.51 6.97 -19.57
CA VAL A 8 10.83 7.54 -18.25
C VAL A 8 12.26 7.21 -17.81
N SER A 9 12.70 5.96 -18.02
CA SER A 9 14.07 5.57 -17.67
C SER A 9 15.11 6.32 -18.49
N VAL A 10 14.86 6.52 -19.79
CA VAL A 10 15.74 7.31 -20.67
C VAL A 10 15.76 8.78 -20.21
N ALA A 11 14.61 9.37 -19.87
CA ALA A 11 14.52 10.74 -19.37
C ALA A 11 15.33 10.91 -18.06
N ILE A 12 15.23 9.97 -17.14
CA ILE A 12 16.03 9.96 -15.90
C ILE A 12 17.52 9.91 -16.23
N ALA A 13 17.95 9.02 -17.12
CA ALA A 13 19.36 8.90 -17.51
C ALA A 13 19.89 10.18 -18.14
N VAL A 14 19.14 10.81 -19.03
CA VAL A 14 19.50 12.09 -19.65
C VAL A 14 19.60 13.21 -18.61
N LEU A 15 18.64 13.31 -17.69
CA LEU A 15 18.65 14.31 -16.63
C LEU A 15 19.82 14.11 -15.68
N VAL A 16 20.13 12.87 -15.28
CA VAL A 16 21.29 12.57 -14.44
C VAL A 16 22.61 12.98 -15.13
N ALA A 17 22.74 12.67 -16.42
CA ALA A 17 23.91 13.06 -17.21
C ALA A 17 24.03 14.59 -17.34
N ALA A 18 22.92 15.29 -17.58
CA ALA A 18 22.90 16.76 -17.68
C ALA A 18 23.31 17.42 -16.35
N VAL A 19 22.75 16.93 -15.22
CA VAL A 19 23.11 17.44 -13.89
C VAL A 19 24.58 17.18 -13.57
N PHE A 20 25.09 16.00 -13.91
CA PHE A 20 26.49 15.66 -13.73
C PHE A 20 27.41 16.62 -14.53
N PHE A 21 27.03 16.90 -15.78
CA PHE A 21 27.81 17.85 -16.60
C PHE A 21 27.83 19.26 -15.98
N VAL A 22 26.71 19.71 -15.41
CA VAL A 22 26.65 20.99 -14.68
C VAL A 22 27.48 20.92 -13.40
N ASP A 23 27.41 19.82 -12.63
CA ASP A 23 28.16 19.65 -11.37
C ASP A 23 29.70 19.72 -11.60
N VAL A 24 30.19 19.10 -12.65
CA VAL A 24 31.64 19.14 -13.01
C VAL A 24 32.07 20.53 -13.49
N ARG A 25 31.20 21.31 -14.12
CA ARG A 25 31.51 22.66 -14.62
C ARG A 25 31.39 23.75 -13.57
N THR A 26 30.64 23.49 -12.50
CA THR A 26 30.49 24.43 -11.38
C THR A 26 31.60 24.20 -10.34
N GLY A 27 32.17 25.28 -9.81
CA GLY A 27 33.19 25.21 -8.77
C GLY A 27 32.67 24.65 -7.46
N LEU A 28 33.57 24.06 -6.68
CA LEU A 28 33.28 23.62 -5.31
C LEU A 28 32.72 24.79 -4.49
N GLY A 29 31.57 24.58 -3.83
CA GLY A 29 30.89 25.60 -3.04
C GLY A 29 29.46 25.92 -3.53
N PHE A 30 29.19 25.72 -4.81
CA PHE A 30 27.81 25.66 -5.31
C PHE A 30 27.14 24.34 -4.93
N THR A 31 25.80 24.30 -4.94
CA THR A 31 25.00 23.13 -4.58
C THR A 31 24.26 22.52 -5.77
N PRO A 32 24.93 22.27 -6.92
CA PRO A 32 24.25 21.69 -8.11
C PRO A 32 23.73 20.27 -7.84
N TRP A 33 24.21 19.61 -6.80
CA TRP A 33 23.70 18.30 -6.37
C TRP A 33 22.20 18.32 -6.04
N LEU A 34 21.62 19.46 -5.66
CA LEU A 34 20.16 19.58 -5.45
C LEU A 34 19.37 19.22 -6.70
N LEU A 35 19.92 19.45 -7.89
CA LEU A 35 19.25 19.12 -9.14
C LEU A 35 19.08 17.61 -9.34
N TYR A 36 19.87 16.75 -8.69
CA TYR A 36 19.68 15.31 -8.72
C TYR A 36 18.40 14.85 -8.02
N VAL A 37 17.78 15.69 -7.20
CA VAL A 37 16.46 15.42 -6.60
C VAL A 37 15.38 15.25 -7.69
N ILE A 38 15.51 15.96 -8.83
CA ILE A 38 14.53 15.87 -9.92
C ILE A 38 14.51 14.47 -10.54
N PRO A 39 15.61 13.92 -11.08
CA PRO A 39 15.62 12.56 -11.61
C PRO A 39 15.31 11.50 -10.55
N LEU A 40 15.69 11.72 -9.29
CA LEU A 40 15.33 10.84 -8.18
C LEU A 40 13.81 10.83 -7.94
N GLY A 41 13.16 12.00 -7.95
CA GLY A 41 11.69 12.11 -7.84
C GLY A 41 10.95 11.43 -9.00
N LEU A 42 11.49 11.52 -10.23
CA LEU A 42 10.90 10.85 -11.40
C LEU A 42 10.91 9.32 -11.30
N THR A 43 11.76 8.73 -10.44
CA THR A 43 11.73 7.28 -10.16
C THR A 43 10.39 6.81 -9.60
N TYR A 44 9.58 7.72 -9.05
CA TYR A 44 8.22 7.42 -8.62
C TYR A 44 7.36 6.82 -9.75
N LEU A 45 7.56 7.28 -10.99
CA LEU A 45 6.82 6.81 -12.16
C LEU A 45 7.25 5.41 -12.65
N ILE A 46 8.38 4.89 -12.18
CA ILE A 46 8.86 3.55 -12.54
C ILE A 46 8.18 2.53 -11.61
N ALA A 47 7.65 1.45 -12.16
CA ALA A 47 6.95 0.43 -11.36
C ALA A 47 7.84 -0.33 -10.35
N SER A 48 9.17 -0.38 -10.55
CA SER A 48 10.10 -1.08 -9.64
C SER A 48 10.23 -0.36 -8.30
N VAL A 49 10.17 -1.11 -7.20
CA VAL A 49 10.40 -0.59 -5.83
C VAL A 49 11.87 -0.21 -5.62
N TYR A 50 12.80 -0.91 -6.29
CA TYR A 50 14.23 -0.68 -6.14
C TYR A 50 14.75 0.49 -6.97
N SER A 51 13.98 1.00 -7.94
CA SER A 51 14.42 2.09 -8.82
C SER A 51 14.89 3.35 -8.07
N PRO A 52 14.24 3.82 -6.98
CA PRO A 52 14.74 4.99 -6.26
C PRO A 52 16.11 4.75 -5.62
N LEU A 53 16.34 3.55 -5.06
CA LEU A 53 17.60 3.21 -4.41
C LEU A 53 18.76 3.12 -5.43
N ILE A 54 18.49 2.52 -6.60
CA ILE A 54 19.49 2.41 -7.68
C ILE A 54 19.86 3.79 -8.20
N VAL A 55 18.89 4.66 -8.47
CA VAL A 55 19.15 6.01 -8.97
C VAL A 55 19.82 6.87 -7.89
N ALA A 56 19.43 6.74 -6.62
CA ALA A 56 20.09 7.42 -5.52
C ALA A 56 21.59 7.02 -5.41
N ALA A 57 21.88 5.72 -5.46
CA ALA A 57 23.25 5.22 -5.42
C ALA A 57 24.08 5.77 -6.60
N LEU A 58 23.51 5.81 -7.81
CA LEU A 58 24.12 6.40 -8.98
C LEU A 58 24.39 7.90 -8.79
N CYS A 59 23.38 8.66 -8.32
CA CYS A 59 23.53 10.10 -8.07
C CYS A 59 24.61 10.38 -7.01
N ILE A 60 24.66 9.58 -5.94
CA ILE A 60 25.68 9.69 -4.90
C ILE A 60 27.07 9.44 -5.50
N ALA A 61 27.24 8.37 -6.27
CA ALA A 61 28.52 8.07 -6.92
C ALA A 61 28.97 9.21 -7.85
N LEU A 62 28.06 9.70 -8.70
CA LEU A 62 28.37 10.81 -9.62
C LEU A 62 28.68 12.12 -8.87
N MET A 63 27.99 12.39 -7.75
CA MET A 63 28.24 13.55 -6.91
C MET A 63 29.66 13.52 -6.31
N PHE A 64 30.19 12.35 -5.90
CA PHE A 64 31.56 12.21 -5.42
C PHE A 64 32.58 12.26 -6.55
N VAL A 65 32.27 11.71 -7.73
CA VAL A 65 33.08 11.88 -8.93
C VAL A 65 33.15 13.36 -9.33
N GLY A 66 32.01 14.06 -9.33
CA GLY A 66 31.96 15.51 -9.55
C GLY A 66 32.82 16.29 -8.57
N TYR A 67 32.81 15.90 -7.28
CA TYR A 67 33.66 16.51 -6.26
C TYR A 67 35.15 16.37 -6.60
N ALA A 68 35.57 15.21 -7.10
CA ALA A 68 36.98 14.97 -7.46
C ALA A 68 37.44 15.72 -8.74
N LEU A 69 36.48 16.02 -9.64
CA LEU A 69 36.77 16.66 -10.95
C LEU A 69 36.55 18.18 -10.95
N SER A 70 35.80 18.73 -9.96
CA SER A 70 35.46 20.15 -9.90
C SER A 70 36.66 21.01 -9.42
N PRO A 71 36.82 22.24 -9.94
CA PRO A 71 37.89 23.14 -9.50
C PRO A 71 37.71 23.57 -8.04
N PRO A 72 38.76 23.61 -7.22
CA PRO A 72 38.72 23.92 -5.80
C PRO A 72 38.50 25.41 -5.57
N LEU A 73 37.27 25.86 -5.33
CA LEU A 73 36.90 27.25 -4.99
C LEU A 73 36.68 27.44 -3.47
N VAL A 74 36.47 26.37 -2.71
CA VAL A 74 36.24 26.38 -1.25
C VAL A 74 37.15 25.35 -0.57
N PRO A 75 37.43 25.53 0.73
CA PRO A 75 38.19 24.54 1.51
C PRO A 75 37.57 23.15 1.43
N PRO A 76 38.38 22.08 1.23
CA PRO A 76 37.93 20.72 1.05
C PRO A 76 36.94 20.22 2.15
N PRO A 77 37.13 20.54 3.44
CA PRO A 77 36.22 20.07 4.47
C PRO A 77 34.78 20.62 4.33
N ILE A 78 34.63 21.88 3.89
CA ILE A 78 33.30 22.50 3.69
C ILE A 78 32.63 21.84 2.50
N ALA A 79 33.31 21.63 1.41
CA ALA A 79 32.80 20.98 0.22
C ALA A 79 32.37 19.52 0.53
N LEU A 80 33.17 18.78 1.30
CA LEU A 80 32.89 17.42 1.70
C LEU A 80 31.63 17.33 2.60
N THR A 81 31.52 18.22 3.59
CA THR A 81 30.36 18.29 4.48
C THR A 81 29.07 18.52 3.67
N ASN A 82 29.11 19.44 2.69
CA ASN A 82 27.98 19.69 1.80
C ASN A 82 27.58 18.45 1.00
N ARG A 83 28.53 17.65 0.51
CA ARG A 83 28.27 16.38 -0.21
C ARG A 83 27.71 15.29 0.73
N LEU A 84 28.16 15.24 1.98
CA LEU A 84 27.58 14.32 2.97
C LEU A 84 26.12 14.64 3.26
N PHE A 85 25.77 15.93 3.41
CA PHE A 85 24.36 16.33 3.53
C PHE A 85 23.52 15.91 2.31
N GLY A 86 24.08 16.08 1.09
CA GLY A 86 23.45 15.59 -0.14
C GLY A 86 23.21 14.07 -0.12
N THR A 87 24.19 13.31 0.34
CA THR A 87 24.08 11.85 0.47
C THR A 87 22.94 11.45 1.39
N VAL A 88 22.88 12.04 2.59
CA VAL A 88 21.79 11.76 3.55
C VAL A 88 20.43 12.14 2.97
N THR A 89 20.35 13.28 2.29
CA THR A 89 19.13 13.75 1.63
C THR A 89 18.67 12.75 0.55
N PHE A 90 19.56 12.26 -0.30
CA PHE A 90 19.19 11.29 -1.35
C PHE A 90 18.74 9.96 -0.77
N LEU A 91 19.41 9.46 0.26
CA LEU A 91 19.01 8.24 0.94
C LEU A 91 17.63 8.38 1.61
N ALA A 92 17.37 9.53 2.26
CA ALA A 92 16.09 9.80 2.88
C ALA A 92 14.95 9.87 1.83
N ILE A 93 15.14 10.60 0.73
CA ILE A 93 14.15 10.71 -0.34
C ILE A 93 13.93 9.34 -1.01
N ALA A 94 15.01 8.62 -1.34
CA ALA A 94 14.90 7.30 -1.96
C ALA A 94 14.18 6.30 -1.06
N GLY A 95 14.50 6.31 0.25
CA GLY A 95 13.84 5.49 1.26
C GLY A 95 12.35 5.82 1.37
N LEU A 96 11.98 7.10 1.39
CA LEU A 96 10.59 7.54 1.45
C LEU A 96 9.80 7.10 0.21
N ILE A 97 10.36 7.26 -1.00
CA ILE A 97 9.72 6.82 -2.25
C ILE A 97 9.58 5.29 -2.26
N ALA A 98 10.60 4.55 -1.83
CA ALA A 98 10.55 3.09 -1.77
C ALA A 98 9.51 2.60 -0.75
N ALA A 99 9.45 3.19 0.44
CA ALA A 99 8.45 2.90 1.47
C ALA A 99 7.03 3.17 0.97
N TYR A 100 6.81 4.32 0.32
CA TYR A 100 5.53 4.65 -0.30
C TYR A 100 5.10 3.61 -1.35
N LYS A 101 6.02 3.20 -2.23
CA LYS A 101 5.73 2.15 -3.23
C LYS A 101 5.39 0.80 -2.62
N LEU A 102 6.08 0.42 -1.54
CA LEU A 102 5.77 -0.80 -0.80
C LEU A 102 4.38 -0.74 -0.17
N LEU A 103 4.05 0.39 0.46
CA LEU A 103 2.73 0.60 1.07
C LEU A 103 1.61 0.57 0.01
N ALA A 104 1.81 1.28 -1.11
CA ALA A 104 0.86 1.29 -2.22
C ALA A 104 0.60 -0.11 -2.79
N ARG A 105 1.65 -0.94 -2.92
CA ARG A 105 1.51 -2.35 -3.33
C ARG A 105 0.73 -3.20 -2.32
N ARG A 106 1.00 -3.03 -1.03
CA ARG A 106 0.26 -3.74 0.02
C ARG A 106 -1.22 -3.36 0.00
N LEU A 107 -1.52 -2.07 -0.13
CA LEU A 107 -2.90 -1.58 -0.23
C LEU A 107 -3.62 -2.14 -1.46
N SER A 108 -2.96 -2.20 -2.63
CA SER A 108 -3.58 -2.77 -3.84
C SER A 108 -3.89 -4.25 -3.66
N LEU A 109 -2.98 -5.03 -3.07
CA LEU A 109 -3.21 -6.45 -2.79
C LEU A 109 -4.39 -6.67 -1.84
N LEU A 110 -4.48 -5.88 -0.75
CA LEU A 110 -5.61 -5.94 0.18
C LEU A 110 -6.93 -5.56 -0.50
N THR A 111 -6.91 -4.54 -1.35
CA THR A 111 -8.10 -4.13 -2.10
C THR A 111 -8.56 -5.22 -3.07
N ASP A 112 -7.64 -5.90 -3.74
CA ASP A 112 -7.96 -6.99 -4.65
C ASP A 112 -8.51 -8.22 -3.91
N GLN A 113 -7.95 -8.55 -2.73
CA GLN A 113 -8.46 -9.60 -1.86
C GLN A 113 -9.89 -9.30 -1.39
N LEU A 114 -10.15 -8.07 -0.93
CA LEU A 114 -11.49 -7.65 -0.51
C LEU A 114 -12.50 -7.68 -1.67
N ARG A 115 -12.09 -7.28 -2.86
CA ARG A 115 -12.94 -7.36 -4.06
C ARG A 115 -13.29 -8.80 -4.40
N GLN A 116 -12.33 -9.70 -4.32
CA GLN A 116 -12.55 -11.12 -4.58
C GLN A 116 -13.52 -11.72 -3.55
N GLU A 117 -13.31 -11.43 -2.26
CA GLU A 117 -14.20 -11.89 -1.19
C GLU A 117 -15.63 -11.36 -1.37
N LEU A 118 -15.77 -10.07 -1.69
CA LEU A 118 -17.09 -9.49 -1.99
C LEU A 118 -17.75 -10.14 -3.22
N PHE A 119 -16.98 -10.44 -4.25
CA PHE A 119 -17.51 -11.11 -5.45
C PHE A 119 -18.01 -12.53 -5.13
N GLU A 120 -17.25 -13.31 -4.35
CA GLU A 120 -17.64 -14.65 -3.93
C GLU A 120 -18.92 -14.61 -3.06
N ARG A 121 -18.97 -13.69 -2.09
CA ARG A 121 -20.17 -13.49 -1.25
C ARG A 121 -21.39 -13.08 -2.06
N THR A 122 -21.22 -12.22 -3.06
CA THR A 122 -22.31 -11.81 -3.93
C THR A 122 -22.82 -12.97 -4.79
N GLN A 123 -21.92 -13.85 -5.25
CA GLN A 123 -22.32 -15.07 -5.97
C GLN A 123 -23.10 -16.04 -5.08
N ASP A 124 -22.66 -16.24 -3.84
CA ASP A 124 -23.33 -17.12 -2.89
C ASP A 124 -24.73 -16.61 -2.54
N LEU A 125 -24.87 -15.29 -2.31
CA LEU A 125 -26.17 -14.66 -2.17
C LEU A 125 -27.07 -14.88 -3.41
N GLY A 126 -26.50 -14.73 -4.60
CA GLY A 126 -27.23 -14.97 -5.85
C GLY A 126 -27.66 -16.45 -6.01
N ARG A 127 -26.88 -17.41 -5.48
CA ARG A 127 -27.27 -18.83 -5.44
C ARG A 127 -28.40 -19.05 -4.43
N ALA A 128 -28.28 -18.50 -3.23
CA ALA A 128 -29.31 -18.62 -2.19
C ALA A 128 -30.64 -18.04 -2.63
N VAL A 129 -30.64 -16.86 -3.27
CA VAL A 129 -31.85 -16.25 -3.84
C VAL A 129 -32.46 -17.12 -4.94
N ARG A 130 -31.66 -17.76 -5.80
CA ARG A 130 -32.17 -18.68 -6.83
C ARG A 130 -32.84 -19.92 -6.23
N VAL A 131 -32.21 -20.51 -5.19
CA VAL A 131 -32.78 -21.66 -4.48
C VAL A 131 -34.09 -21.28 -3.82
N LEU A 132 -34.15 -20.16 -3.10
CA LEU A 132 -35.41 -19.65 -2.50
C LEU A 132 -36.49 -19.40 -3.53
N LYS A 133 -36.15 -18.81 -4.67
CA LYS A 133 -37.11 -18.59 -5.77
C LYS A 133 -37.63 -19.90 -6.36
N ALA A 134 -36.78 -20.92 -6.49
CA ALA A 134 -37.17 -22.25 -6.96
C ALA A 134 -38.10 -22.94 -5.95
N GLU A 135 -37.79 -22.90 -4.65
CA GLU A 135 -38.64 -23.45 -3.57
C GLU A 135 -39.99 -22.75 -3.51
N MET A 136 -40.01 -21.41 -3.60
CA MET A 136 -41.25 -20.64 -3.66
C MET A 136 -42.11 -21.00 -4.88
N SER A 137 -41.48 -21.26 -6.04
CA SER A 137 -42.19 -21.67 -7.26
C SER A 137 -42.80 -23.07 -7.15
N ILE A 138 -42.11 -24.00 -6.47
CA ILE A 138 -42.63 -25.36 -6.21
C ILE A 138 -43.80 -25.30 -5.23
N LYS A 139 -43.64 -24.59 -4.10
CA LYS A 139 -44.71 -24.40 -3.12
C LYS A 139 -45.92 -23.66 -3.68
N SER A 140 -45.75 -22.70 -4.56
CA SER A 140 -46.82 -21.99 -5.25
C SER A 140 -47.63 -22.91 -6.16
N ARG A 141 -47.05 -23.97 -6.70
CA ARG A 141 -47.76 -24.99 -7.51
C ARG A 141 -48.61 -25.90 -6.64
N ASP A 142 -48.12 -26.32 -5.48
CA ASP A 142 -48.90 -27.14 -4.50
C ASP A 142 -50.05 -26.37 -3.90
N VAL A 143 -49.92 -25.07 -3.74
CA VAL A 143 -50.88 -24.14 -3.19
C VAL A 143 -52.07 -23.91 -4.15
N SER A 144 -51.90 -24.07 -5.45
CA SER A 144 -52.98 -23.90 -6.44
C SER A 144 -54.10 -24.97 -6.35
N THR A 145 -53.88 -26.01 -5.53
CA THR A 145 -54.83 -27.11 -5.33
C THR A 145 -55.68 -27.00 -4.04
N LEU A 146 -55.36 -25.98 -3.20
CA LEU A 146 -55.99 -25.78 -1.89
C LEU A 146 -57.16 -24.78 -1.95
N THR A 147 -58.21 -25.04 -1.21
CA THR A 147 -59.36 -24.10 -1.03
C THR A 147 -58.92 -22.84 -0.31
N GLY A 148 -59.52 -21.66 -0.62
CA GLY A 148 -59.04 -20.34 -0.20
C GLY A 148 -58.81 -20.13 1.31
N GLN A 149 -59.49 -20.88 2.20
CA GLN A 149 -59.28 -20.78 3.65
C GLN A 149 -58.07 -21.59 4.16
N GLU A 150 -57.82 -22.74 3.55
CA GLU A 150 -56.61 -23.57 3.82
C GLU A 150 -55.38 -22.92 3.27
N LEU A 151 -55.50 -22.22 2.14
CA LEU A 151 -54.47 -21.42 1.52
C LEU A 151 -53.95 -20.31 2.46
N GLY A 152 -54.86 -19.57 3.11
CA GLY A 152 -54.53 -18.49 4.02
C GLY A 152 -53.76 -18.98 5.25
N ARG A 153 -54.16 -20.10 5.84
CA ARG A 153 -53.44 -20.70 6.98
C ARG A 153 -52.07 -21.22 6.58
N HIS A 154 -51.98 -21.95 5.49
CA HIS A 154 -50.71 -22.53 5.02
C HIS A 154 -49.70 -21.47 4.62
N LEU A 155 -50.12 -20.39 3.97
CA LEU A 155 -49.24 -19.24 3.63
C LEU A 155 -48.73 -18.53 4.88
N THR A 156 -49.59 -18.35 5.90
CA THR A 156 -49.19 -17.70 7.16
C THR A 156 -48.13 -18.55 7.91
N ASP A 157 -48.38 -19.87 8.01
CA ASP A 157 -47.46 -20.78 8.68
C ASP A 157 -46.13 -20.87 7.96
N VAL A 158 -46.11 -20.96 6.64
CA VAL A 158 -44.87 -20.99 5.82
C VAL A 158 -44.09 -19.68 5.94
N LEU A 159 -44.77 -18.53 5.87
CA LEU A 159 -44.10 -17.22 6.02
C LEU A 159 -43.54 -17.03 7.42
N VAL A 160 -44.19 -17.46 8.47
CA VAL A 160 -43.70 -17.39 9.85
C VAL A 160 -42.50 -18.30 10.06
N VAL A 161 -42.50 -19.51 9.53
CA VAL A 161 -41.38 -20.46 9.65
C VAL A 161 -40.19 -19.96 8.87
N GLU A 162 -40.35 -19.48 7.62
CA GLU A 162 -39.27 -19.00 6.79
C GLU A 162 -38.70 -17.66 7.30
N SER A 163 -39.54 -16.75 7.83
CA SER A 163 -39.06 -15.52 8.45
C SER A 163 -38.20 -15.79 9.69
N ARG A 164 -38.58 -16.77 10.51
CA ARG A 164 -37.79 -17.19 11.68
C ARG A 164 -36.46 -17.81 11.26
N ARG A 165 -36.47 -18.67 10.24
CA ARG A 165 -35.24 -19.29 9.68
C ARG A 165 -34.29 -18.25 9.11
N LEU A 166 -34.81 -17.26 8.39
CA LEU A 166 -33.99 -16.13 7.88
C LEU A 166 -33.44 -15.29 9.02
N GLN A 167 -34.24 -15.05 10.08
CA GLN A 167 -33.75 -14.31 11.25
C GLN A 167 -32.63 -15.05 11.98
N GLU A 168 -32.72 -16.37 12.12
CA GLU A 168 -31.69 -17.21 12.72
C GLU A 168 -30.40 -17.21 11.86
N GLN A 169 -30.54 -17.32 10.54
CA GLN A 169 -29.41 -17.26 9.62
C GLN A 169 -28.75 -15.87 9.62
N PHE A 170 -29.53 -14.80 9.68
CA PHE A 170 -28.99 -13.44 9.82
C PHE A 170 -28.28 -13.23 11.16
N GLY A 171 -28.83 -13.73 12.25
CA GLY A 171 -28.22 -13.65 13.58
C GLY A 171 -26.87 -14.39 13.65
N GLN A 172 -26.79 -15.59 13.05
CA GLN A 172 -25.53 -16.34 12.95
C GLN A 172 -24.50 -15.59 12.10
N PHE A 173 -24.92 -15.00 11.00
CA PHE A 173 -24.05 -14.24 10.10
C PHE A 173 -23.51 -12.94 10.75
N GLU A 174 -24.34 -12.23 11.52
CA GLU A 174 -23.90 -11.06 12.30
C GLU A 174 -22.90 -11.46 13.39
N GLN A 175 -23.17 -12.55 14.09
CA GLN A 175 -22.31 -13.04 15.17
C GLN A 175 -20.95 -13.50 14.66
N GLU A 176 -20.89 -14.15 13.52
CA GLU A 176 -19.65 -14.57 12.87
C GLU A 176 -18.82 -13.37 12.36
N LYS A 177 -19.50 -12.31 11.86
CA LYS A 177 -18.84 -11.06 11.46
C LYS A 177 -18.27 -10.28 12.64
N VAL A 178 -19.02 -10.19 13.74
CA VAL A 178 -18.55 -9.49 14.96
C VAL A 178 -17.34 -10.20 15.54
N LEU A 179 -17.38 -11.53 15.69
CA LEU A 179 -16.26 -12.35 16.17
C LEU A 179 -15.01 -12.21 15.27
N SER A 180 -15.19 -12.20 13.95
CA SER A 180 -14.08 -12.01 13.00
C SER A 180 -13.49 -10.60 13.06
N ALA A 181 -14.32 -9.56 13.28
CA ALA A 181 -13.86 -8.18 13.43
C ALA A 181 -13.14 -7.97 14.76
N GLU A 182 -13.64 -8.53 15.85
CA GLU A 182 -12.98 -8.48 17.17
C GLU A 182 -11.63 -9.18 17.15
N HIS A 183 -11.53 -10.35 16.54
CA HIS A 183 -10.26 -11.07 16.42
C HIS A 183 -9.21 -10.26 15.64
N ARG A 184 -9.60 -9.61 14.53
CA ARG A 184 -8.68 -8.74 13.78
C ARG A 184 -8.27 -7.49 14.55
N LEU A 185 -9.16 -6.89 15.34
CA LEU A 185 -8.86 -5.75 16.20
C LEU A 185 -7.86 -6.14 17.29
N GLU A 186 -8.02 -7.30 17.89
CA GLU A 186 -7.11 -7.82 18.91
C GLU A 186 -5.72 -8.15 18.35
N GLU A 187 -5.65 -8.71 17.15
CA GLU A 187 -4.41 -8.97 16.42
C GLU A 187 -3.67 -7.66 16.08
N THR A 188 -4.39 -6.65 15.58
CA THR A 188 -3.83 -5.32 15.28
C THR A 188 -3.36 -4.61 16.56
N ARG A 189 -4.08 -4.75 17.67
CA ARG A 189 -3.70 -4.19 18.97
C ARG A 189 -2.40 -4.83 19.49
N ASN A 190 -2.29 -6.15 19.40
CA ASN A 190 -1.10 -6.88 19.81
C ASN A 190 0.14 -6.52 18.96
N GLU A 191 -0.03 -6.29 17.65
CA GLU A 191 1.05 -5.79 16.78
C GLU A 191 1.47 -4.35 17.19
N LEU A 192 0.52 -3.50 17.50
CA LEU A 192 0.77 -2.11 17.91
C LEU A 192 1.53 -2.05 19.25
N ASP A 193 1.14 -2.86 20.22
CA ASP A 193 1.83 -2.99 21.50
C ASP A 193 3.26 -3.52 21.33
N ARG A 194 3.47 -4.45 20.42
CA ARG A 194 4.80 -4.97 20.09
C ARG A 194 5.70 -3.89 19.48
N LEU A 195 5.16 -3.13 18.52
CA LEU A 195 5.90 -2.02 17.88
C LEU A 195 6.21 -0.90 18.87
N THR A 196 5.30 -0.60 19.79
CA THR A 196 5.51 0.41 20.84
C THR A 196 6.65 -0.01 21.76
N LYS A 197 6.69 -1.28 22.20
CA LYS A 197 7.81 -1.80 23.01
C LYS A 197 9.15 -1.73 22.28
N GLN A 198 9.18 -2.08 21.00
CA GLN A 198 10.39 -1.99 20.19
C GLN A 198 10.88 -0.54 20.03
N LEU A 199 9.97 0.41 19.90
CA LEU A 199 10.29 1.84 19.86
C LEU A 199 10.84 2.34 21.20
N GLU A 200 10.27 1.92 22.31
CA GLU A 200 10.75 2.28 23.65
C GLU A 200 12.14 1.68 23.94
N GLU A 201 12.40 0.45 23.52
CA GLU A 201 13.71 -0.18 23.61
C GLU A 201 14.76 0.55 22.76
N PHE A 202 14.41 0.89 21.53
CA PHE A 202 15.29 1.66 20.63
C PHE A 202 15.59 3.06 21.17
N GLN A 203 14.58 3.74 21.74
CA GLN A 203 14.75 5.05 22.34
C GLN A 203 15.66 4.99 23.59
N ARG A 204 15.54 3.95 24.40
CA ARG A 204 16.38 3.70 25.57
C ARG A 204 17.83 3.42 25.18
N ASP A 205 18.04 2.68 24.09
CA ASP A 205 19.37 2.35 23.56
C ASP A 205 20.06 3.58 22.97
N LEU A 206 19.31 4.49 22.34
CA LEU A 206 19.82 5.77 21.86
C LEU A 206 20.27 6.68 23.01
N LEU A 207 19.46 6.80 24.08
CA LEU A 207 19.78 7.62 25.23
C LEU A 207 20.97 7.06 26.05
N SER A 208 21.20 5.75 26.02
CA SER A 208 22.34 5.10 26.68
C SER A 208 23.67 5.30 25.95
N ARG A 209 23.64 5.72 24.68
CA ARG A 209 24.82 5.94 23.81
C ARG A 209 25.27 7.40 23.73
N GLU A 210 24.60 8.36 24.40
CA GLU A 210 25.12 9.73 24.51
C GLU A 210 26.40 9.71 25.36
N PRO A 211 27.56 10.07 24.78
CA PRO A 211 28.82 10.14 25.54
C PRO A 211 28.75 11.30 26.53
N GLN A 212 29.12 11.03 27.76
CA GLN A 212 29.40 12.04 28.82
C GLN A 212 30.59 12.93 28.42
#